data_1a8165ad23a46ce2388f9f251cffcf6f
#
_entry.id   1a8165ad23a46ce2388f9f251cffcf6f
#
_cell.length_a   1.000
_cell.length_b   1.000
_cell.length_c   1.000
_cell.angle_alpha   90.00
_cell.angle_beta   90.00
_cell.angle_gamma   90.00
#
_symmetry.space_group_name_H-M   'P 1'
#
loop_
_entity.id
_entity.type
_entity.pdbx_description
1 polymer ?
#
loop_
_entity_poly.entity_id
_entity_poly.type
_entity_poly.pdbx_seq_one_letter_code
_entity_poly.pdbx_strand_id
1 'polypeptide(L)'
;VTIDAIGTTSNIMNTIRANGAEYLLTVKKGNPLTYQEMQEMFTELKAENEQLSEHADKAVIYEKQMETYEVYKTSEKNRSRMEYRTIQTCQNTEMITLCKTQNEIQTVAWLEQVRIPMEKDSEGNDITPGYESFLRNGSVRKPKITTGDRLTDDIHQVGLLSSRKMSAQEMLAMKRNHWRIENSLHHVLDELFHEDRSAARNSKNNMAVLRKLAYNILKLAIMAKKTRVRIN
;
A
#
# COMPACT_ATOMS: atom_id res chain seq x y z
N VAL A 1 8.78 3.31 12.12
CA VAL A 1 8.90 4.38 11.11
C VAL A 1 8.41 3.86 9.77
N THR A 2 7.62 4.65 9.02
CA THR A 2 7.19 4.33 7.65
C THR A 2 7.72 5.40 6.71
N ILE A 3 8.34 4.98 5.58
CA ILE A 3 8.96 5.90 4.63
C ILE A 3 8.60 5.46 3.20
N ASP A 4 8.37 6.44 2.31
CA ASP A 4 8.18 6.18 0.89
C ASP A 4 9.50 5.87 0.17
N ALA A 5 9.44 5.42 -1.08
CA ALA A 5 10.53 4.82 -1.84
C ALA A 5 11.83 5.64 -1.91
N ILE A 6 11.74 6.96 -1.83
CA ILE A 6 12.91 7.86 -1.83
C ILE A 6 13.86 7.60 -0.65
N GLY A 7 13.32 7.13 0.49
CA GLY A 7 14.09 6.84 1.71
C GLY A 7 14.52 5.38 1.85
N THR A 8 14.34 4.54 0.84
CA THR A 8 14.70 3.12 0.93
C THR A 8 16.17 2.90 0.57
N THR A 9 17.04 3.24 1.51
CA THR A 9 18.49 3.08 1.40
C THR A 9 19.06 2.40 2.64
N SER A 10 20.17 1.64 2.49
CA SER A 10 20.84 0.97 3.61
C SER A 10 21.22 1.93 4.73
N ASN A 11 21.63 3.15 4.39
CA ASN A 11 22.03 4.15 5.39
C ASN A 11 20.84 4.56 6.28
N ILE A 12 19.67 4.77 5.69
CA ILE A 12 18.44 5.10 6.43
C ILE A 12 17.99 3.93 7.28
N MET A 13 18.03 2.69 6.75
CA MET A 13 17.72 1.48 7.52
C MET A 13 18.59 1.38 8.76
N ASN A 14 19.91 1.48 8.58
CA ASN A 14 20.87 1.40 9.68
C ASN A 14 20.68 2.53 10.70
N THR A 15 20.39 3.74 10.25
CA THR A 15 20.11 4.88 11.14
C THR A 15 18.85 4.64 11.99
N ILE A 16 17.78 4.12 11.41
CA ILE A 16 16.54 3.81 12.13
C ILE A 16 16.81 2.74 13.19
N ARG A 17 17.50 1.67 12.81
CA ARG A 17 17.82 0.56 13.72
C ARG A 17 18.78 0.96 14.84
N ALA A 18 19.79 1.75 14.54
CA ALA A 18 20.72 2.28 15.53
C ALA A 18 20.03 3.13 16.61
N ASN A 19 18.88 3.71 16.27
CA ASN A 19 18.03 4.45 17.24
C ASN A 19 16.96 3.56 17.91
N GLY A 20 17.06 2.24 17.81
CA GLY A 20 16.13 1.30 18.44
C GLY A 20 14.74 1.26 17.83
N ALA A 21 14.56 1.79 16.61
CA ALA A 21 13.27 1.88 15.96
C ALA A 21 13.10 0.82 14.86
N GLU A 22 11.85 0.44 14.60
CA GLU A 22 11.47 -0.45 13.51
C GLU A 22 11.04 0.36 12.26
N TYR A 23 11.16 -0.26 11.08
CA TYR A 23 10.76 0.39 9.83
C TYR A 23 9.82 -0.47 8.96
N LEU A 24 9.03 0.23 8.17
CA LEU A 24 8.35 -0.27 6.98
C LEU A 24 8.68 0.67 5.83
N LEU A 25 9.45 0.18 4.86
CA LEU A 25 9.93 0.95 3.73
C LEU A 25 9.25 0.50 2.44
N THR A 26 9.06 1.43 1.52
CA THR A 26 8.44 1.16 0.22
C THR A 26 9.51 1.03 -0.85
N VAL A 27 9.40 -0.01 -1.70
CA VAL A 27 10.25 -0.22 -2.89
C VAL A 27 9.42 0.06 -4.12
N LYS A 28 9.90 0.95 -4.99
CA LYS A 28 9.30 1.31 -6.27
C LYS A 28 10.35 1.17 -7.39
N LYS A 29 9.96 1.45 -8.62
CA LYS A 29 10.83 1.40 -9.82
C LYS A 29 12.10 2.25 -9.70
N GLY A 30 12.18 3.20 -8.77
CA GLY A 30 13.38 3.97 -8.44
C GLY A 30 14.50 3.13 -7.77
N ASN A 31 14.17 1.93 -7.25
CA ASN A 31 15.11 0.92 -6.77
C ASN A 31 15.03 -0.30 -7.70
N PRO A 32 15.53 -0.22 -8.94
CA PRO A 32 15.16 -1.14 -10.02
C PRO A 32 15.51 -2.59 -9.72
N LEU A 33 16.70 -2.87 -9.19
CA LEU A 33 17.13 -4.23 -8.88
C LEU A 33 16.23 -4.88 -7.82
N THR A 34 16.10 -4.27 -6.65
CA THR A 34 15.27 -4.80 -5.57
C THR A 34 13.81 -4.93 -5.98
N TYR A 35 13.30 -3.97 -6.76
CA TYR A 35 11.93 -4.02 -7.25
C TYR A 35 11.70 -5.21 -8.17
N GLN A 36 12.62 -5.45 -9.10
CA GLN A 36 12.56 -6.55 -10.04
C GLN A 36 12.67 -7.90 -9.33
N GLU A 37 13.66 -8.07 -8.45
CA GLU A 37 13.84 -9.28 -7.64
C GLU A 37 12.58 -9.62 -6.83
N MET A 38 11.96 -8.62 -6.20
CA MET A 38 10.71 -8.81 -5.48
C MET A 38 9.56 -9.21 -6.40
N GLN A 39 9.44 -8.58 -7.56
CA GLN A 39 8.39 -8.88 -8.53
C GLN A 39 8.50 -10.33 -9.03
N GLU A 40 9.71 -10.77 -9.38
CA GLU A 40 9.99 -12.13 -9.84
C GLU A 40 9.67 -13.14 -8.73
N MET A 41 10.21 -12.95 -7.53
CA MET A 41 9.98 -13.82 -6.37
C MET A 41 8.49 -13.99 -6.06
N PHE A 42 7.72 -12.93 -5.99
CA PHE A 42 6.30 -13.03 -5.67
C PHE A 42 5.45 -13.57 -6.83
N THR A 43 5.92 -13.45 -8.06
CA THR A 43 5.29 -14.09 -9.22
C THR A 43 5.47 -15.61 -9.17
N GLU A 44 6.67 -16.07 -8.83
CA GLU A 44 6.98 -17.50 -8.66
C GLU A 44 6.22 -18.09 -7.48
N LEU A 45 6.26 -17.46 -6.28
CA LEU A 45 5.52 -17.92 -5.10
C LEU A 45 4.01 -18.00 -5.35
N LYS A 46 3.46 -17.07 -6.12
CA LYS A 46 2.05 -17.11 -6.50
C LYS A 46 1.75 -18.31 -7.42
N ALA A 47 2.57 -18.54 -8.42
CA ALA A 47 2.40 -19.66 -9.35
C ALA A 47 2.51 -21.01 -8.63
N GLU A 48 3.49 -21.16 -7.74
CA GLU A 48 3.64 -22.35 -6.90
C GLU A 48 2.42 -22.58 -6.00
N ASN A 49 1.91 -21.54 -5.35
CA ASN A 49 0.74 -21.64 -4.49
C ASN A 49 -0.53 -22.00 -5.26
N GLU A 50 -0.69 -21.52 -6.50
CA GLU A 50 -1.81 -21.88 -7.37
C GLU A 50 -1.74 -23.37 -7.80
N GLN A 51 -0.54 -23.87 -8.13
CA GLN A 51 -0.33 -25.29 -8.48
C GLN A 51 -0.58 -26.24 -7.31
N LEU A 52 -0.26 -25.82 -6.08
CA LEU A 52 -0.48 -26.62 -4.87
C LEU A 52 -1.96 -26.76 -4.52
N SER A 53 -2.76 -25.73 -4.76
CA SER A 53 -4.21 -25.79 -4.54
C SER A 53 -4.90 -26.81 -5.47
N GLU A 54 -4.27 -27.18 -6.58
CA GLU A 54 -4.76 -28.18 -7.54
C GLU A 54 -4.28 -29.62 -7.23
N HIS A 55 -3.22 -29.79 -6.41
CA HIS A 55 -2.59 -31.10 -6.14
C HIS A 55 -2.31 -31.31 -4.64
N ALA A 56 -3.35 -31.65 -3.89
CA ALA A 56 -3.29 -31.82 -2.43
C ALA A 56 -2.27 -32.87 -1.91
N ASP A 57 -1.81 -33.80 -2.76
CA ASP A 57 -0.89 -34.87 -2.34
C ASP A 57 0.60 -34.48 -2.25
N LYS A 58 0.96 -33.26 -2.65
CA LYS A 58 2.33 -32.74 -2.56
C LYS A 58 2.57 -31.85 -1.33
N ALA A 59 1.65 -31.81 -0.40
CA ALA A 59 1.60 -30.91 0.74
C ALA A 59 2.83 -30.97 1.68
N VAL A 60 3.50 -32.09 1.81
CA VAL A 60 4.52 -32.30 2.86
C VAL A 60 5.83 -31.55 2.63
N ILE A 61 6.23 -31.26 1.40
CA ILE A 61 7.48 -30.51 1.10
C ILE A 61 7.25 -29.00 1.17
N TYR A 62 6.03 -28.56 1.00
CA TYR A 62 5.63 -27.16 0.88
C TYR A 62 5.20 -26.51 2.21
N GLU A 63 4.84 -27.30 3.24
CA GLU A 63 4.54 -26.75 4.57
C GLU A 63 5.67 -25.85 5.11
N LYS A 64 6.93 -26.19 4.82
CA LYS A 64 8.10 -25.42 5.27
C LYS A 64 8.31 -24.10 4.52
N GLN A 65 7.93 -24.02 3.25
CA GLN A 65 7.97 -22.75 2.49
C GLN A 65 6.71 -21.93 2.72
N MET A 66 5.56 -22.57 2.90
CA MET A 66 4.26 -21.93 3.13
C MET A 66 4.12 -21.33 4.53
N GLU A 67 4.83 -21.81 5.56
CA GLU A 67 4.86 -21.17 6.89
C GLU A 67 5.34 -19.71 6.86
N THR A 68 6.02 -19.31 5.78
CA THR A 68 6.58 -17.96 5.62
C THR A 68 5.86 -17.10 4.59
N TYR A 69 4.95 -17.67 3.81
CA TYR A 69 4.21 -17.00 2.75
C TYR A 69 2.73 -16.83 3.11
N GLU A 70 2.24 -15.62 3.03
CA GLU A 70 0.85 -15.28 3.33
C GLU A 70 0.27 -14.35 2.26
N VAL A 71 -0.99 -14.55 1.92
CA VAL A 71 -1.74 -13.68 0.99
C VAL A 71 -2.96 -13.11 1.69
N TYR A 72 -3.14 -11.79 1.61
CA TYR A 72 -4.31 -11.10 2.13
C TYR A 72 -4.95 -10.22 1.06
N LYS A 73 -6.27 -10.31 0.90
CA LYS A 73 -7.04 -9.61 -0.12
C LYS A 73 -8.11 -8.73 0.51
N THR A 74 -8.28 -7.52 -0.01
CA THR A 74 -9.36 -6.62 0.39
C THR A 74 -10.02 -5.95 -0.80
N SER A 75 -11.30 -5.65 -0.68
CA SER A 75 -12.03 -4.81 -1.63
C SER A 75 -12.80 -3.74 -0.88
N GLU A 76 -12.77 -2.52 -1.39
CA GLU A 76 -13.46 -1.38 -0.79
C GLU A 76 -14.09 -0.50 -1.85
N LYS A 77 -15.31 -0.04 -1.59
CA LYS A 77 -15.93 1.04 -2.36
C LYS A 77 -15.41 2.38 -1.85
N ASN A 78 -14.81 3.16 -2.74
CA ASN A 78 -14.32 4.49 -2.42
C ASN A 78 -14.88 5.49 -3.44
N ARG A 79 -15.90 6.26 -3.02
CA ARG A 79 -16.65 7.18 -3.88
C ARG A 79 -17.25 6.44 -5.09
N SER A 80 -16.80 6.78 -6.30
CA SER A 80 -17.29 6.22 -7.58
C SER A 80 -16.42 5.10 -8.14
N ARG A 81 -15.61 4.43 -7.31
CA ARG A 81 -14.73 3.33 -7.75
C ARG A 81 -14.64 2.23 -6.72
N MET A 82 -14.32 1.02 -7.18
CA MET A 82 -13.87 -0.09 -6.35
C MET A 82 -12.35 -0.12 -6.30
N GLU A 83 -11.81 -0.34 -5.14
CA GLU A 83 -10.38 -0.53 -4.90
C GLU A 83 -10.14 -1.96 -4.42
N TYR A 84 -9.42 -2.73 -5.22
CA TYR A 84 -8.99 -4.10 -4.90
C TYR A 84 -7.52 -4.07 -4.52
N ARG A 85 -7.18 -4.75 -3.43
CA ARG A 85 -5.80 -4.87 -2.96
C ARG A 85 -5.47 -6.31 -2.66
N THR A 86 -4.38 -6.77 -3.23
CA THR A 86 -3.76 -8.06 -2.87
C THR A 86 -2.38 -7.76 -2.32
N ILE A 87 -2.10 -8.21 -1.12
CA ILE A 87 -0.77 -8.17 -0.54
C ILE A 87 -0.30 -9.60 -0.27
N GLN A 88 0.91 -9.87 -0.68
CA GLN A 88 1.63 -11.11 -0.46
C GLN A 88 2.81 -10.80 0.44
N THR A 89 3.08 -11.60 1.45
CA THR A 89 4.23 -11.46 2.34
C THR A 89 5.07 -12.73 2.35
N CYS A 90 6.37 -12.57 2.53
CA CYS A 90 7.30 -13.67 2.74
C CYS A 90 8.33 -13.29 3.81
N GLN A 91 8.63 -14.22 4.70
CA GLN A 91 9.68 -14.07 5.72
C GLN A 91 11.01 -14.70 5.29
N ASN A 92 11.02 -15.50 4.22
CA ASN A 92 12.26 -15.94 3.59
C ASN A 92 12.77 -14.84 2.66
N THR A 93 13.76 -14.09 3.12
CA THR A 93 14.27 -12.90 2.44
C THR A 93 15.56 -13.15 1.64
N GLU A 94 16.07 -14.38 1.64
CA GLU A 94 17.36 -14.74 1.05
C GLU A 94 17.42 -14.57 -0.48
N MET A 95 16.28 -14.58 -1.14
CA MET A 95 16.18 -14.39 -2.60
C MET A 95 16.43 -12.95 -3.04
N ILE A 96 16.38 -11.98 -2.12
CA ILE A 96 16.56 -10.57 -2.42
C ILE A 96 17.94 -10.11 -2.03
N THR A 97 18.70 -9.59 -2.98
CA THR A 97 20.10 -9.18 -2.79
C THR A 97 20.27 -8.14 -1.68
N LEU A 98 19.37 -7.17 -1.60
CA LEU A 98 19.38 -6.17 -0.53
C LEU A 98 19.26 -6.83 0.85
N CYS A 99 18.44 -7.87 0.99
CA CYS A 99 18.24 -8.57 2.26
C CYS A 99 19.47 -9.34 2.71
N LYS A 100 20.33 -9.81 1.78
CA LYS A 100 21.61 -10.45 2.10
C LYS A 100 22.60 -9.49 2.75
N THR A 101 22.53 -8.21 2.41
CA THR A 101 23.40 -7.15 2.95
C THR A 101 22.77 -6.44 4.15
N GLN A 102 21.47 -6.55 4.33
CA GLN A 102 20.68 -5.94 5.39
C GLN A 102 19.96 -7.02 6.20
N ASN A 103 20.70 -7.71 7.07
CA ASN A 103 20.21 -8.87 7.85
C ASN A 103 19.01 -8.57 8.77
N GLU A 104 18.65 -7.31 8.95
CA GLU A 104 17.53 -6.89 9.79
C GLU A 104 16.19 -6.87 9.06
N ILE A 105 16.15 -7.10 7.74
CA ILE A 105 14.89 -7.23 7.02
C ILE A 105 14.31 -8.61 7.33
N GLN A 106 13.16 -8.64 8.01
CA GLN A 106 12.52 -9.87 8.47
C GLN A 106 11.28 -10.24 7.68
N THR A 107 10.67 -9.30 6.97
CA THR A 107 9.50 -9.55 6.11
C THR A 107 9.58 -8.67 4.88
N VAL A 108 9.34 -9.29 3.74
CA VAL A 108 9.15 -8.60 2.46
C VAL A 108 7.72 -8.79 1.99
N ALA A 109 7.18 -7.81 1.26
CA ALA A 109 5.84 -7.94 0.71
C ALA A 109 5.71 -7.31 -0.66
N TRP A 110 4.76 -7.83 -1.43
CA TRP A 110 4.33 -7.30 -2.71
C TRP A 110 2.87 -6.89 -2.63
N LEU A 111 2.61 -5.60 -2.78
CA LEU A 111 1.27 -5.04 -2.79
C LEU A 111 0.87 -4.68 -4.21
N GLU A 112 -0.23 -5.26 -4.66
CA GLU A 112 -0.92 -4.89 -5.89
C GLU A 112 -2.23 -4.22 -5.54
N GLN A 113 -2.47 -3.04 -6.11
CA GLN A 113 -3.72 -2.30 -5.97
C GLN A 113 -4.29 -2.01 -7.34
N VAL A 114 -5.55 -2.40 -7.54
CA VAL A 114 -6.32 -2.12 -8.76
C VAL A 114 -7.49 -1.24 -8.41
N ARG A 115 -7.72 -0.20 -9.20
CA ARG A 115 -8.84 0.74 -9.07
C ARG A 115 -9.71 0.64 -10.30
N ILE A 116 -10.99 0.36 -10.10
CA ILE A 116 -11.96 0.20 -11.18
C ILE A 116 -13.11 1.18 -10.93
N PRO A 117 -13.40 2.10 -11.86
CA PRO A 117 -14.59 2.94 -11.77
C PRO A 117 -15.85 2.09 -11.65
N MET A 118 -16.81 2.57 -10.87
CA MET A 118 -18.14 1.98 -10.81
C MET A 118 -18.87 2.33 -12.10
N GLU A 119 -19.52 1.36 -12.69
CA GLU A 119 -20.45 1.53 -13.80
C GLU A 119 -21.88 1.51 -13.27
N LYS A 120 -22.82 2.03 -14.04
CA LYS A 120 -24.23 1.90 -13.75
C LYS A 120 -24.88 1.01 -14.80
N ASP A 121 -25.78 0.13 -14.34
CA ASP A 121 -26.63 -0.63 -15.25
C ASP A 121 -27.74 0.25 -15.85
N SER A 122 -28.54 -0.35 -16.72
CA SER A 122 -29.69 0.34 -17.35
C SER A 122 -30.75 0.81 -16.35
N GLU A 123 -30.75 0.28 -15.13
CA GLU A 123 -31.66 0.62 -14.05
C GLU A 123 -31.05 1.64 -13.08
N GLY A 124 -29.78 2.05 -13.29
CA GLY A 124 -29.07 3.03 -12.46
C GLY A 124 -28.38 2.44 -11.22
N ASN A 125 -28.34 1.11 -11.07
CA ASN A 125 -27.63 0.44 -9.99
C ASN A 125 -26.13 0.42 -10.26
N ASP A 126 -25.33 0.50 -9.18
CA ASP A 126 -23.87 0.41 -9.29
C ASP A 126 -23.44 -1.03 -9.62
N ILE A 127 -22.71 -1.20 -10.71
CA ILE A 127 -22.04 -2.44 -11.10
C ILE A 127 -20.58 -2.39 -10.61
N THR A 128 -20.08 -3.51 -10.11
CA THR A 128 -18.68 -3.70 -9.70
C THR A 128 -17.93 -4.58 -10.72
N PRO A 129 -17.34 -3.99 -11.74
CA PRO A 129 -16.61 -4.77 -12.76
C PRO A 129 -15.43 -5.53 -12.13
N GLY A 130 -15.28 -6.80 -12.50
CA GLY A 130 -14.12 -7.60 -12.11
C GLY A 130 -14.15 -8.16 -10.69
N TYR A 131 -15.21 -7.94 -9.91
CA TYR A 131 -15.31 -8.43 -8.53
C TYR A 131 -15.16 -9.95 -8.42
N GLU A 132 -15.86 -10.71 -9.25
CA GLU A 132 -15.77 -12.18 -9.24
C GLU A 132 -14.37 -12.69 -9.64
N SER A 133 -13.74 -12.04 -10.61
CA SER A 133 -12.37 -12.38 -11.02
C SER A 133 -11.37 -12.12 -9.89
N PHE A 134 -11.53 -11.04 -9.16
CA PHE A 134 -10.69 -10.72 -7.99
C PHE A 134 -10.89 -11.74 -6.87
N LEU A 135 -12.13 -12.11 -6.56
CA LEU A 135 -12.41 -13.10 -5.52
C LEU A 135 -11.80 -14.47 -5.84
N ARG A 136 -11.84 -14.87 -7.11
CA ARG A 136 -11.35 -16.18 -7.57
C ARG A 136 -9.84 -16.23 -7.63
N ASN A 137 -9.21 -15.29 -8.31
CA ASN A 137 -7.80 -15.35 -8.72
C ASN A 137 -6.92 -14.31 -8.00
N GLY A 138 -7.50 -13.43 -7.15
CA GLY A 138 -6.78 -12.30 -6.55
C GLY A 138 -6.28 -11.26 -7.54
N SER A 139 -6.70 -11.36 -8.80
CA SER A 139 -6.38 -10.40 -9.84
C SER A 139 -7.64 -10.03 -10.61
N VAL A 140 -7.74 -8.78 -10.98
CA VAL A 140 -8.80 -8.30 -11.86
C VAL A 140 -8.27 -8.41 -13.28
N ARG A 141 -8.92 -9.21 -14.13
CA ARG A 141 -8.63 -9.15 -15.57
C ARG A 141 -8.98 -7.76 -16.06
N LYS A 142 -8.02 -7.12 -16.74
CA LYS A 142 -8.28 -5.84 -17.41
C LYS A 142 -9.53 -6.02 -18.26
N PRO A 143 -10.61 -5.24 -18.06
CA PRO A 143 -11.70 -5.26 -19.02
C PRO A 143 -11.10 -4.90 -20.39
N LYS A 144 -11.50 -5.60 -21.45
CA LYS A 144 -11.17 -5.19 -22.83
C LYS A 144 -11.92 -3.88 -23.10
N ILE A 145 -11.25 -2.78 -22.84
CA ILE A 145 -11.79 -1.46 -23.16
C ILE A 145 -11.61 -1.27 -24.65
N THR A 146 -12.71 -1.36 -25.36
CA THR A 146 -12.81 -0.87 -26.72
C THR A 146 -12.83 0.65 -26.65
N THR A 147 -11.77 1.25 -27.16
CA THR A 147 -11.61 2.67 -27.54
C THR A 147 -11.64 3.72 -26.41
N GLY A 148 -10.49 4.29 -26.19
CA GLY A 148 -10.36 5.74 -25.90
C GLY A 148 -10.25 6.19 -24.49
N ASP A 149 -10.43 5.36 -23.45
CA ASP A 149 -10.44 5.86 -22.08
C ASP A 149 -9.31 5.33 -21.19
N ARG A 150 -8.79 6.25 -20.40
CA ARG A 150 -7.65 6.25 -19.47
C ARG A 150 -7.70 5.20 -18.34
N LEU A 151 -8.44 4.13 -18.47
CA LEU A 151 -8.69 3.13 -17.41
C LEU A 151 -7.64 2.03 -17.29
N THR A 152 -6.68 1.97 -18.22
CA THR A 152 -5.72 0.86 -18.31
C THR A 152 -4.52 0.97 -17.38
N ASP A 153 -4.30 2.10 -16.69
CA ASP A 153 -3.05 2.38 -15.99
C ASP A 153 -3.12 2.38 -14.46
N ASP A 154 -4.26 2.03 -13.87
CA ASP A 154 -4.42 2.11 -12.41
C ASP A 154 -4.06 0.81 -11.64
N ILE A 155 -3.17 -0.03 -12.21
CA ILE A 155 -2.52 -1.09 -11.42
C ILE A 155 -1.29 -0.50 -10.76
N HIS A 156 -1.38 -0.31 -9.45
CA HIS A 156 -0.28 0.18 -8.65
C HIS A 156 0.40 -0.98 -7.94
N GLN A 157 1.68 -1.21 -8.23
CA GLN A 157 2.49 -2.27 -7.64
C GLN A 157 3.64 -1.65 -6.85
N VAL A 158 3.83 -2.13 -5.62
CA VAL A 158 4.94 -1.70 -4.77
C VAL A 158 5.45 -2.86 -3.92
N GLY A 159 6.77 -2.91 -3.74
CA GLY A 159 7.40 -3.75 -2.73
C GLY A 159 7.39 -3.06 -1.36
N LEU A 160 7.38 -3.84 -0.30
CA LEU A 160 7.51 -3.38 1.08
C LEU A 160 8.56 -4.19 1.80
N LEU A 161 9.39 -3.53 2.62
CA LEU A 161 10.44 -4.14 3.44
C LEU A 161 10.19 -3.79 4.90
N SER A 162 10.16 -4.77 5.78
CA SER A 162 9.99 -4.57 7.22
C SER A 162 11.15 -5.17 8.01
N SER A 163 11.64 -4.42 9.00
CA SER A 163 12.60 -4.91 9.99
C SER A 163 11.97 -5.81 11.06
N ARG A 164 10.66 -6.03 10.99
CA ARG A 164 9.90 -6.85 11.92
C ARG A 164 9.13 -7.95 11.16
N LYS A 165 8.94 -9.10 11.80
CA LYS A 165 7.99 -10.10 11.31
C LYS A 165 6.58 -9.55 11.38
N MET A 166 5.88 -9.60 10.26
CA MET A 166 4.53 -9.05 10.11
C MET A 166 3.69 -9.94 9.21
N SER A 167 2.41 -10.06 9.53
CA SER A 167 1.42 -10.66 8.65
C SER A 167 1.08 -9.75 7.46
N ALA A 168 0.51 -10.32 6.41
CA ALA A 168 0.06 -9.58 5.24
C ALA A 168 -0.99 -8.51 5.62
N GLN A 169 -1.90 -8.85 6.52
CA GLN A 169 -2.91 -7.92 7.02
C GLN A 169 -2.31 -6.72 7.76
N GLU A 170 -1.37 -6.98 8.68
CA GLU A 170 -0.70 -5.91 9.44
C GLU A 170 0.09 -4.98 8.51
N MET A 171 0.83 -5.55 7.56
CA MET A 171 1.63 -4.78 6.60
C MET A 171 0.77 -3.86 5.73
N LEU A 172 -0.37 -4.36 5.25
CA LEU A 172 -1.34 -3.55 4.52
C LEU A 172 -1.92 -2.43 5.39
N ALA A 173 -2.29 -2.74 6.63
CA ALA A 173 -2.83 -1.76 7.57
C ALA A 173 -1.82 -0.62 7.85
N MET A 174 -0.55 -0.95 8.08
CA MET A 174 0.51 0.04 8.29
C MET A 174 0.76 0.90 7.05
N LYS A 175 0.80 0.30 5.85
CA LYS A 175 0.94 1.06 4.59
C LYS A 175 -0.24 2.01 4.37
N ARG A 176 -1.46 1.57 4.66
CA ARG A 176 -2.67 2.41 4.56
C ARG A 176 -2.68 3.55 5.58
N ASN A 177 -2.21 3.31 6.79
CA ASN A 177 -2.08 4.36 7.81
C ASN A 177 -1.07 5.44 7.41
N HIS A 178 0.03 5.06 6.76
CA HIS A 178 0.97 6.01 6.17
C HIS A 178 0.29 6.90 5.12
N TRP A 179 -0.44 6.32 4.17
CA TRP A 179 -1.20 7.08 3.17
C TRP A 179 -2.31 7.96 3.76
N ARG A 180 -2.88 7.59 4.91
CA ARG A 180 -3.85 8.45 5.59
C ARG A 180 -3.22 9.78 6.04
N ILE A 181 -1.97 9.78 6.46
CA ILE A 181 -1.25 11.02 6.82
C ILE A 181 -1.08 11.89 5.58
N GLU A 182 -0.63 11.32 4.47
CA GLU A 182 -0.49 12.05 3.20
C GLU A 182 -1.84 12.64 2.75
N ASN A 183 -2.88 11.83 2.67
CA ASN A 183 -4.19 12.27 2.19
C ASN A 183 -4.94 13.19 3.17
N SER A 184 -4.76 13.01 4.48
CA SER A 184 -5.52 13.76 5.47
C SER A 184 -4.82 15.02 5.98
N LEU A 185 -3.52 15.12 5.83
CA LEU A 185 -2.73 16.26 6.28
C LEU A 185 -2.08 16.98 5.10
N HIS A 186 -1.16 16.34 4.39
CA HIS A 186 -0.40 16.99 3.33
C HIS A 186 -1.29 17.48 2.19
N HIS A 187 -2.17 16.64 1.66
CA HIS A 187 -3.11 17.06 0.62
C HIS A 187 -4.01 18.23 1.05
N VAL A 188 -4.46 18.27 2.31
CA VAL A 188 -5.26 19.37 2.81
C VAL A 188 -4.43 20.66 2.95
N LEU A 189 -3.18 20.55 3.41
CA LEU A 189 -2.28 21.71 3.51
C LEU A 189 -1.95 22.27 2.13
N ASP A 190 -1.75 21.42 1.13
CA ASP A 190 -1.41 21.84 -0.23
C ASP A 190 -2.63 22.41 -0.98
N GLU A 191 -3.78 21.73 -0.92
CA GLU A 191 -4.97 22.14 -1.67
C GLU A 191 -5.74 23.29 -1.03
N LEU A 192 -5.99 23.22 0.30
CA LEU A 192 -6.78 24.24 0.99
C LEU A 192 -5.95 25.39 1.55
N PHE A 193 -4.73 25.12 2.02
CA PHE A 193 -3.86 26.13 2.59
C PHE A 193 -2.77 26.60 1.63
N HIS A 194 -2.70 26.05 0.43
CA HIS A 194 -1.74 26.40 -0.62
C HIS A 194 -0.28 26.43 -0.13
N GLU A 195 0.13 25.41 0.63
CA GLU A 195 1.45 25.36 1.24
C GLU A 195 2.56 25.40 0.19
N ASP A 196 2.42 24.64 -0.88
CA ASP A 196 3.40 24.56 -1.98
C ASP A 196 3.50 25.85 -2.82
N ARG A 197 2.42 26.64 -2.88
CA ARG A 197 2.36 27.90 -3.64
C ARG A 197 2.85 29.11 -2.84
N SER A 198 3.29 28.91 -1.61
CA SER A 198 3.69 30.01 -0.72
C SER A 198 4.99 30.67 -1.19
N ALA A 199 4.90 31.93 -1.58
CA ALA A 199 6.05 32.79 -1.96
C ALA A 199 6.87 33.33 -0.77
N ALA A 200 6.49 32.99 0.46
CA ALA A 200 7.12 33.51 1.69
C ALA A 200 8.50 32.87 1.93
N ARG A 201 9.54 33.42 1.30
CA ARG A 201 10.92 32.90 1.38
C ARG A 201 11.52 32.95 2.80
N ASN A 202 11.31 34.04 3.54
CA ASN A 202 11.94 34.26 4.85
C ASN A 202 11.11 33.75 6.04
N SER A 203 9.82 33.42 5.84
CA SER A 203 8.91 33.01 6.91
C SER A 203 8.25 31.63 6.62
N LYS A 204 8.85 30.85 5.73
CA LYS A 204 8.30 29.52 5.31
C LYS A 204 7.95 28.63 6.50
N ASN A 205 8.89 28.49 7.44
CA ASN A 205 8.72 27.63 8.61
C ASN A 205 7.60 28.13 9.53
N ASN A 206 7.53 29.45 9.76
CA ASN A 206 6.49 30.05 10.62
C ASN A 206 5.10 29.90 9.98
N MET A 207 5.00 30.10 8.67
CA MET A 207 3.74 29.92 7.96
C MET A 207 3.29 28.46 7.93
N ALA A 208 4.21 27.50 7.80
CA ALA A 208 3.91 26.07 7.88
C ALA A 208 3.36 25.69 9.26
N VAL A 209 3.94 26.23 10.34
CA VAL A 209 3.44 26.02 11.71
C VAL A 209 2.05 26.60 11.90
N LEU A 210 1.80 27.84 11.41
CA LEU A 210 0.49 28.48 11.50
C LEU A 210 -0.59 27.69 10.71
N ARG A 211 -0.28 27.20 9.53
CA ARG A 211 -1.19 26.36 8.74
C ARG A 211 -1.55 25.06 9.48
N LYS A 212 -0.57 24.37 10.05
CA LYS A 212 -0.78 23.16 10.84
C LYS A 212 -1.63 23.44 12.08
N LEU A 213 -1.42 24.57 12.75
CA LEU A 213 -2.23 24.99 13.89
C LEU A 213 -3.69 25.26 13.46
N ALA A 214 -3.91 26.02 12.40
CA ALA A 214 -5.23 26.29 11.84
C ALA A 214 -5.96 25.00 11.44
N TYR A 215 -5.26 24.06 10.79
CA TYR A 215 -5.79 22.76 10.46
C TYR A 215 -6.23 21.96 11.69
N ASN A 216 -5.43 21.94 12.74
CA ASN A 216 -5.76 21.25 13.99
C ASN A 216 -6.99 21.85 14.68
N ILE A 217 -7.09 23.18 14.72
CA ILE A 217 -8.25 23.90 15.27
C ILE A 217 -9.52 23.53 14.48
N LEU A 218 -9.47 23.55 13.14
CA LEU A 218 -10.59 23.15 12.29
C LEU A 218 -11.00 21.69 12.52
N LYS A 219 -10.04 20.80 12.64
CA LYS A 219 -10.32 19.39 12.94
C LYS A 219 -11.01 19.21 14.29
N LEU A 220 -10.55 19.88 15.33
CA LEU A 220 -11.16 19.83 16.66
C LEU A 220 -12.58 20.39 16.63
N ALA A 221 -12.83 21.48 15.91
CA ALA A 221 -14.16 22.08 15.76
C ALA A 221 -15.14 21.11 15.04
N ILE A 222 -14.69 20.44 13.98
CA ILE A 222 -15.48 19.43 13.25
C ILE A 222 -15.79 18.22 14.16
N MET A 223 -14.82 17.75 14.94
CA MET A 223 -15.02 16.65 15.87
C MET A 223 -16.02 17.02 16.96
N ALA A 224 -15.91 18.20 17.55
CA ALA A 224 -16.85 18.71 18.57
C ALA A 224 -18.29 18.83 18.02
N LYS A 225 -18.46 19.27 16.76
CA LYS A 225 -19.75 19.33 16.09
C LYS A 225 -20.35 17.93 15.88
N LYS A 226 -19.56 16.95 15.45
CA LYS A 226 -20.01 15.56 15.27
C LYS A 226 -20.43 14.91 16.60
N THR A 227 -19.78 15.23 17.69
CA THR A 227 -20.13 14.71 19.02
C THR A 227 -21.46 15.28 19.49
N ARG A 228 -21.72 16.58 19.27
CA ARG A 228 -23.03 17.19 19.62
C ARG A 228 -24.21 16.62 18.84
N VAL A 229 -24.01 16.25 17.56
CA VAL A 229 -25.09 15.65 16.73
C VAL A 229 -25.40 14.20 17.15
N ARG A 230 -24.49 13.53 17.85
CA ARG A 230 -24.73 12.14 18.34
C ARG A 230 -25.41 12.07 19.72
N ILE A 231 -25.54 13.20 20.41
CA ILE A 231 -26.14 13.27 21.76
C ILE A 231 -27.61 13.75 21.71
N ASN A 232 -28.08 14.27 20.58
CA ASN A 232 -29.45 14.62 20.29
C ASN A 232 -30.12 13.57 19.41
#